data_a5f43ca3133b7a03a96e367c0383db1e
#
_entry.id   a5f43ca3133b7a03a96e367c0383db1e
#
_cell.length_a   1.000
_cell.length_b   1.000
_cell.length_c   1.000
_cell.angle_alpha   90.00
_cell.angle_beta   90.00
_cell.angle_gamma   90.00
#
_symmetry.space_group_name_H-M   'P 1'
#
loop_
_entity.id
_entity.type
_entity.pdbx_description
1 polymer ?
#
loop_
_entity_poly.entity_id
_entity_poly.type
_entity_poly.pdbx_seq_one_letter_code
_entity_poly.pdbx_strand_id
1 'polypeptide(L)'
;MQTTPQAPALERRDWIAGLEKGLSIMQVFDSDHPRLTASQAGQRCGLTRTAARRHLLTLAHLGYVASDGKLFWLTPRVLRLSHAY
;
A
#
# COMPACT_ATOMS: atom_id res chain seq x y z
N MET A 1 10.52 21.81 -15.72
CA MET A 1 10.46 20.97 -14.52
C MET A 1 9.30 21.40 -13.64
N GLN A 2 8.44 20.48 -13.29
CA GLN A 2 7.30 20.80 -12.43
C GLN A 2 7.74 20.86 -10.96
N THR A 3 7.28 21.90 -10.29
CA THR A 3 7.50 22.01 -8.85
C THR A 3 6.39 21.25 -8.14
N THR A 4 6.78 20.35 -7.25
CA THR A 4 5.80 19.63 -6.42
C THR A 4 5.22 20.61 -5.39
N PRO A 5 3.90 20.82 -5.37
CA PRO A 5 3.30 21.65 -4.33
C PRO A 5 3.58 21.08 -2.94
N GLN A 6 3.81 21.96 -1.99
CA GLN A 6 3.92 21.53 -0.60
C GLN A 6 2.53 21.22 -0.03
N ALA A 7 2.47 20.17 0.79
CA ALA A 7 1.25 19.87 1.51
C ALA A 7 0.94 21.00 2.50
N PRO A 8 -0.34 21.34 2.71
CA PRO A 8 -0.71 22.28 3.76
C PRO A 8 -0.31 21.72 5.14
N ALA A 9 -0.21 22.62 6.12
CA ALA A 9 0.07 22.21 7.48
C ALA A 9 -1.00 21.22 7.96
N LEU A 10 -0.55 20.12 8.59
CA LEU A 10 -1.43 19.05 9.03
C LEU A 10 -1.48 19.01 10.55
N GLU A 11 -2.67 19.12 11.09
CA GLU A 11 -2.88 18.94 12.51
C GLU A 11 -2.98 17.45 12.85
N ARG A 12 -2.59 17.08 14.07
CA ARG A 12 -2.56 15.69 14.50
C ARG A 12 -3.93 15.01 14.32
N ARG A 13 -5.02 15.72 14.61
CA ARG A 13 -6.37 15.16 14.49
C ARG A 13 -6.77 14.83 13.05
N ASP A 14 -6.10 15.44 12.08
CA ASP A 14 -6.37 15.21 10.66
C ASP A 14 -5.53 14.09 10.08
N TRP A 15 -4.57 13.55 10.84
CA TRP A 15 -3.69 12.48 10.41
C TRP A 15 -4.44 11.14 10.42
N ILE A 16 -4.42 10.46 9.28
CA ILE A 16 -5.05 9.13 9.16
C ILE A 16 -3.96 8.09 9.02
N ALA A 17 -3.59 7.47 10.13
CA ALA A 17 -2.50 6.49 10.16
C ALA A 17 -2.76 5.28 9.26
N GLY A 18 -4.01 4.86 9.15
CA GLY A 18 -4.38 3.75 8.27
C GLY A 18 -4.09 4.03 6.81
N LEU A 19 -4.31 5.27 6.38
CA LEU A 19 -4.04 5.68 5.00
C LEU A 19 -2.54 5.63 4.72
N GLU A 20 -1.72 6.16 5.62
CA GLU A 20 -0.27 6.10 5.49
C GLU A 20 0.21 4.65 5.38
N LYS A 21 -0.27 3.80 6.28
CA LYS A 21 0.14 2.39 6.31
C LYS A 21 -0.31 1.65 5.05
N GLY A 22 -1.53 1.91 4.59
CA GLY A 22 -2.05 1.29 3.36
C GLY A 22 -1.21 1.65 2.14
N LEU A 23 -0.85 2.93 1.99
CA LEU A 23 0.01 3.36 0.90
C LEU A 23 1.41 2.76 1.00
N SER A 24 1.96 2.68 2.22
CA SER A 24 3.27 2.05 2.45
C SER A 24 3.26 0.58 2.03
N ILE A 25 2.21 -0.14 2.36
CA ILE A 25 2.06 -1.55 1.95
C ILE A 25 2.04 -1.68 0.44
N MET A 26 1.31 -0.81 -0.26
CA MET A 26 1.26 -0.87 -1.73
C MET A 26 2.62 -0.64 -2.36
N GLN A 27 3.47 0.15 -1.72
CA GLN A 27 4.78 0.52 -2.25
C GLN A 27 5.88 -0.53 -2.03
N VAL A 28 5.61 -1.58 -1.25
CA VAL A 28 6.62 -2.62 -1.00
C VAL A 28 6.76 -3.60 -2.17
N PHE A 29 5.79 -3.64 -3.05
CA PHE A 29 5.84 -4.50 -4.24
C PHE A 29 6.63 -3.81 -5.35
N ASP A 30 7.49 -4.56 -6.01
CA ASP A 30 8.28 -4.07 -7.15
C ASP A 30 8.55 -5.21 -8.13
N SER A 31 9.30 -4.92 -9.20
CA SER A 31 9.58 -5.91 -10.23
C SER A 31 10.43 -7.09 -9.74
N ASP A 32 11.26 -6.86 -8.71
CA ASP A 32 12.08 -7.91 -8.12
C ASP A 32 11.31 -8.72 -7.08
N HIS A 33 10.28 -8.12 -6.49
CA HIS A 33 9.46 -8.73 -5.45
C HIS A 33 7.99 -8.51 -5.77
N PRO A 34 7.49 -9.14 -6.85
CA PRO A 34 6.10 -8.92 -7.27
C PRO A 34 5.09 -9.60 -6.36
N ARG A 35 5.52 -10.63 -5.62
CA ARG A 35 4.66 -11.38 -4.71
C ARG A 35 5.32 -11.51 -3.35
N LEU A 36 4.56 -11.17 -2.30
CA LEU A 36 5.06 -11.17 -0.93
C LEU A 36 4.04 -11.82 0.00
N THR A 37 4.54 -12.47 1.05
CA THR A 37 3.71 -12.85 2.19
C THR A 37 3.42 -11.62 3.04
N ALA A 38 2.42 -11.70 3.91
CA ALA A 38 2.14 -10.61 4.84
C ALA A 38 3.34 -10.28 5.72
N SER A 39 4.09 -11.30 6.18
CA SER A 39 5.30 -11.09 6.97
C SER A 39 6.36 -10.30 6.20
N GLN A 40 6.60 -10.69 4.95
CA GLN A 40 7.58 -10.02 4.10
C GLN A 40 7.19 -8.57 3.81
N ALA A 41 5.92 -8.35 3.50
CA ALA A 41 5.42 -7.00 3.25
C ALA A 41 5.55 -6.13 4.50
N GLY A 42 5.20 -6.68 5.66
CA GLY A 42 5.35 -5.96 6.92
C GLY A 42 6.79 -5.59 7.23
N GLN A 43 7.72 -6.51 7.04
CA GLN A 43 9.14 -6.23 7.24
C GLN A 43 9.63 -5.07 6.39
N ARG A 44 9.17 -4.98 5.16
CA ARG A 44 9.61 -3.95 4.21
C ARG A 44 9.13 -2.56 4.56
N CYS A 45 8.01 -2.44 5.29
CA CYS A 45 7.44 -1.13 5.62
C CYS A 45 7.34 -0.88 7.13
N GLY A 46 7.95 -1.74 7.94
CA GLY A 46 7.98 -1.55 9.39
C GLY A 46 6.67 -1.86 10.10
N LEU A 47 5.84 -2.71 9.52
CA LEU A 47 4.59 -3.16 10.16
C LEU A 47 4.73 -4.59 10.67
N THR A 48 3.94 -4.92 11.69
CA THR A 48 3.80 -6.31 12.14
C THR A 48 3.10 -7.13 11.05
N ARG A 49 3.27 -8.45 11.10
CA ARG A 49 2.56 -9.35 10.19
C ARG A 49 1.05 -9.14 10.27
N THR A 50 0.51 -9.02 11.48
CA THR A 50 -0.93 -8.85 11.70
C THR A 50 -1.43 -7.55 11.07
N ALA A 51 -0.71 -6.45 11.28
CA ALA A 51 -1.08 -5.17 10.69
C ALA A 51 -0.98 -5.20 9.16
N ALA A 52 0.13 -5.74 8.63
CA ALA A 52 0.31 -5.87 7.19
C ALA A 52 -0.81 -6.71 6.56
N ARG A 53 -1.16 -7.83 7.19
CA ARG A 53 -2.23 -8.70 6.69
C ARG A 53 -3.57 -7.98 6.64
N ARG A 54 -3.90 -7.22 7.68
CA ARG A 54 -5.17 -6.47 7.70
C ARG A 54 -5.25 -5.47 6.55
N HIS A 55 -4.16 -4.77 6.30
CA HIS A 55 -4.11 -3.82 5.18
C HIS A 55 -4.19 -4.54 3.83
N LEU A 56 -3.46 -5.64 3.67
CA LEU A 56 -3.48 -6.43 2.43
C LEU A 56 -4.87 -7.00 2.15
N LEU A 57 -5.55 -7.51 3.17
CA LEU A 57 -6.91 -8.03 3.00
C LEU A 57 -7.89 -6.92 2.61
N THR A 58 -7.76 -5.74 3.21
CA THR A 58 -8.58 -4.59 2.85
C THR A 58 -8.34 -4.19 1.39
N LEU A 59 -7.06 -4.11 1.00
CA LEU A 59 -6.70 -3.78 -0.38
C LEU A 59 -7.20 -4.84 -1.36
N ALA A 60 -7.20 -6.11 -0.95
CA ALA A 60 -7.72 -7.20 -1.77
C ALA A 60 -9.23 -7.05 -1.97
N HIS A 61 -9.95 -6.71 -0.92
CA HIS A 61 -11.39 -6.46 -1.00
C HIS A 61 -11.70 -5.28 -1.92
N LEU A 62 -10.83 -4.27 -1.94
CA LEU A 62 -10.99 -3.11 -2.82
C LEU A 62 -10.52 -3.38 -4.24
N GLY A 63 -9.89 -4.52 -4.50
CA GLY A 63 -9.47 -4.92 -5.83
C GLY A 63 -8.06 -4.50 -6.24
N TYR A 64 -7.29 -3.85 -5.36
CA TYR A 64 -5.92 -3.41 -5.67
C TYR A 64 -4.88 -4.49 -5.45
N VAL A 65 -5.21 -5.50 -4.67
CA VAL A 65 -4.32 -6.61 -4.35
C VAL A 65 -5.07 -7.92 -4.62
N ALA A 66 -4.37 -8.93 -5.07
CA ALA A 66 -4.88 -10.28 -5.20
C ALA A 66 -4.06 -11.21 -4.30
N SER A 67 -4.60 -12.38 -4.01
CA SER A 67 -3.93 -13.33 -3.12
C SER A 67 -4.36 -14.77 -3.45
N ASP A 68 -3.44 -15.69 -3.21
CA ASP A 68 -3.74 -17.13 -3.24
C ASP A 68 -3.93 -17.71 -1.83
N GLY A 69 -4.04 -16.83 -0.83
CA GLY A 69 -4.16 -17.20 0.58
C GLY A 69 -2.85 -17.08 1.35
N LYS A 70 -1.71 -17.11 0.68
CA LYS A 70 -0.38 -16.98 1.29
C LYS A 70 0.39 -15.79 0.74
N LEU A 71 0.45 -15.67 -0.58
CA LEU A 71 1.13 -14.58 -1.26
C LEU A 71 0.12 -13.51 -1.67
N PHE A 72 0.60 -12.28 -1.71
CA PHE A 72 -0.16 -11.12 -2.17
C PHE A 72 0.60 -10.44 -3.30
N TRP A 73 -0.13 -9.83 -4.24
CA TRP A 73 0.47 -9.08 -5.34
C TRP A 73 -0.48 -7.99 -5.80
N LEU A 74 0.08 -6.94 -6.42
CA LEU A 74 -0.72 -5.85 -6.95
C LEU A 74 -1.47 -6.28 -8.20
N THR A 75 -2.68 -5.75 -8.38
CA THR A 75 -3.49 -5.97 -9.58
C THR A 75 -3.34 -4.78 -10.53
N PRO A 76 -3.74 -4.93 -11.81
CA PRO A 76 -3.75 -3.80 -12.75
C PRO A 76 -4.62 -2.63 -12.31
N ARG A 77 -5.53 -2.82 -11.35
CA ARG A 77 -6.36 -1.73 -10.83
C ARG A 77 -5.53 -0.58 -10.26
N VAL A 78 -4.33 -0.88 -9.76
CA VAL A 78 -3.39 0.14 -9.26
C VAL A 78 -3.13 1.23 -10.31
N LEU A 79 -3.13 0.84 -11.59
CA LEU A 79 -2.85 1.77 -12.68
C LEU A 79 -3.92 2.85 -12.82
N ARG A 80 -5.13 2.62 -12.33
CA ARG A 80 -6.20 3.61 -12.34
C ARG A 80 -5.87 4.84 -11.51
N LEU A 81 -5.02 4.67 -10.49
CA LEU A 81 -4.62 5.79 -9.63
C LEU A 81 -3.80 6.83 -10.39
N SER A 82 -3.13 6.43 -11.47
CA SER A 82 -2.34 7.33 -12.30
C SER A 82 -3.05 7.73 -13.59
N HIS A 83 -4.23 7.22 -13.86
CA HIS A 83 -4.90 7.36 -15.15
C HIS A 83 -5.34 8.78 -15.47
N ALA A 84 -5.50 9.63 -14.47
CA ALA A 84 -5.88 11.02 -14.64
C ALA A 84 -4.72 11.91 -15.09
N TYR A 85 -3.51 11.36 -15.12
CA TYR A 85 -2.29 12.05 -15.47
C TYR A 85 -1.70 11.48 -16.76
#